data_4a92d31fb4ffb25d23b64dcb168e315f
#
_entry.id   4a92d31fb4ffb25d23b64dcb168e315f
#
_cell.length_a   1.000
_cell.length_b   1.000
_cell.length_c   1.000
_cell.angle_alpha   90.00
_cell.angle_beta   90.00
_cell.angle_gamma   90.00
#
_symmetry.space_group_name_H-M   'P 1'
#
loop_
_entity.id
_entity.type
_entity.pdbx_description
1 polymer ?
#
loop_
_entity_poly.entity_id
_entity_poly.type
_entity_poly.pdbx_seq_one_letter_code
_entity_poly.pdbx_strand_id
1 'polypeptide(L)'
;PYEHYNPRGCLKGLSINTILHGPDRLTKPLVKNEDGEQIETDWDTALDTAADKLREIAEKYGPDSIGVIYQVQGTGHIQKGALVRIANTFGWSIIGGYELNGDLPMFWPETFGCQSEELESYCWEDSKLTLVFGSNVMVTRMPDAHFLTYSQENGGKVIYFDPNYSASAEKANEWVRIAPDSDGAFALAMAKTIIDEDLYDKHFMQTYTDSPLLI
;
A
#
# COMPACT_ATOMS: atom_id res chain seq x y z
N PRO A 1 11.97 10.50 27.48
CA PRO A 1 11.01 10.91 26.45
C PRO A 1 11.33 10.37 25.05
N TYR A 2 12.42 9.60 24.88
CA TYR A 2 12.81 9.02 23.57
C TYR A 2 12.93 7.50 23.64
N GLU A 3 12.44 6.85 24.67
CA GLU A 3 12.52 5.40 24.86
C GLU A 3 11.80 4.63 23.75
N HIS A 4 10.74 5.24 23.18
CA HIS A 4 9.97 4.64 22.10
C HIS A 4 10.40 5.09 20.69
N TYR A 5 11.39 5.99 20.59
CA TYR A 5 11.88 6.40 19.26
C TYR A 5 12.62 5.26 18.59
N ASN A 6 12.25 4.96 17.36
CA ASN A 6 12.89 3.91 16.56
C ASN A 6 13.99 4.49 15.65
N PRO A 7 15.25 4.57 16.08
CA PRO A 7 16.34 5.11 15.27
C PRO A 7 16.86 4.10 14.23
N ARG A 8 16.22 2.94 14.11
CA ARG A 8 16.72 1.85 13.28
C ARG A 8 16.42 2.12 11.82
N GLY A 9 17.44 1.94 10.96
CA GLY A 9 17.25 1.82 9.53
C GLY A 9 16.96 0.37 9.14
N CYS A 10 16.66 0.16 7.86
CA CYS A 10 16.51 -1.19 7.32
C CYS A 10 17.48 -1.44 6.16
N LEU A 11 17.63 -2.70 5.80
CA LEU A 11 18.53 -3.10 4.71
C LEU A 11 18.19 -2.44 3.37
N LYS A 12 16.94 -2.07 3.13
CA LYS A 12 16.53 -1.34 1.91
C LYS A 12 17.22 0.02 1.81
N GLY A 13 17.20 0.80 2.90
CA GLY A 13 17.91 2.08 2.96
C GLY A 13 19.42 1.93 2.88
N LEU A 14 19.98 0.93 3.57
CA LEU A 14 21.42 0.65 3.55
C LEU A 14 21.93 0.20 2.18
N SER A 15 21.09 -0.47 1.39
CA SER A 15 21.44 -0.96 0.05
C SER A 15 21.19 0.07 -1.07
N ILE A 16 20.73 1.28 -0.76
CA ILE A 16 20.35 2.26 -1.79
C ILE A 16 21.50 2.59 -2.75
N ASN A 17 22.72 2.67 -2.25
CA ASN A 17 23.89 2.92 -3.09
C ASN A 17 24.13 1.79 -4.10
N THR A 18 23.92 0.53 -3.70
CA THR A 18 24.02 -0.62 -4.59
C THR A 18 22.95 -0.57 -5.68
N ILE A 19 21.73 -0.15 -5.33
CA ILE A 19 20.62 -0.01 -6.29
C ILE A 19 20.91 1.14 -7.27
N LEU A 20 21.39 2.29 -6.78
CA LEU A 20 21.62 3.48 -7.59
C LEU A 20 22.85 3.36 -8.51
N HIS A 21 23.91 2.66 -8.07
CA HIS A 21 25.20 2.59 -8.74
C HIS A 21 25.61 1.17 -9.14
N GLY A 22 24.71 0.21 -8.99
CA GLY A 22 24.96 -1.18 -9.39
C GLY A 22 25.11 -1.35 -10.89
N PRO A 23 25.79 -2.44 -11.33
CA PRO A 23 26.02 -2.69 -12.76
C PRO A 23 24.73 -2.90 -13.56
N ASP A 24 23.66 -3.33 -12.89
CA ASP A 24 22.35 -3.57 -13.50
C ASP A 24 21.47 -2.30 -13.58
N ARG A 25 21.99 -1.16 -13.14
CA ARG A 25 21.26 0.10 -13.21
C ARG A 25 21.10 0.56 -14.65
N LEU A 26 19.85 0.68 -15.12
CA LEU A 26 19.56 1.24 -16.43
C LEU A 26 19.95 2.73 -16.48
N THR A 27 20.84 3.07 -17.42
CA THR A 27 21.31 4.44 -17.64
C THR A 27 20.88 5.00 -18.99
N LYS A 28 20.31 4.14 -19.85
CA LYS A 28 19.77 4.49 -21.15
C LYS A 28 18.40 3.84 -21.34
N PRO A 29 17.57 4.38 -22.23
CA PRO A 29 16.34 3.72 -22.65
C PRO A 29 16.64 2.40 -23.36
N LEU A 30 15.69 1.47 -23.27
CA LEU A 30 15.72 0.21 -24.00
C LEU A 30 14.51 0.14 -24.93
N VAL A 31 14.73 -0.34 -26.15
CA VAL A 31 13.66 -0.66 -27.09
C VAL A 31 13.79 -2.13 -27.51
N LYS A 32 12.67 -2.75 -27.88
CA LYS A 32 12.69 -4.11 -28.44
C LYS A 32 13.09 -4.06 -29.90
N ASN A 33 14.05 -4.90 -30.30
CA ASN A 33 14.38 -5.18 -31.68
C ASN A 33 13.36 -6.17 -32.31
N GLU A 34 13.54 -6.52 -33.59
CA GLU A 34 12.69 -7.46 -34.30
C GLU A 34 12.66 -8.86 -33.69
N ASP A 35 13.74 -9.28 -33.05
CA ASP A 35 13.87 -10.56 -32.36
C ASP A 35 13.25 -10.55 -30.95
N GLY A 36 12.72 -9.38 -30.51
CA GLY A 36 12.10 -9.20 -29.20
C GLY A 36 13.10 -8.95 -28.06
N GLU A 37 14.38 -8.79 -28.36
CA GLU A 37 15.42 -8.48 -27.39
C GLU A 37 15.43 -6.99 -27.03
N GLN A 38 15.73 -6.67 -25.80
CA GLN A 38 15.88 -5.27 -25.34
C GLN A 38 17.27 -4.77 -25.66
N ILE A 39 17.36 -3.75 -26.50
CA ILE A 39 18.60 -3.11 -26.90
C ILE A 39 18.65 -1.65 -26.45
N GLU A 40 19.84 -1.16 -26.07
CA GLU A 40 20.05 0.23 -25.72
C GLU A 40 19.80 1.16 -26.92
N THR A 41 19.17 2.29 -26.65
CA THR A 41 18.94 3.35 -27.62
C THR A 41 19.15 4.73 -26.99
N ASP A 42 19.09 5.79 -27.78
CA ASP A 42 19.05 7.16 -27.30
C ASP A 42 17.62 7.60 -26.93
N TRP A 43 17.53 8.74 -26.24
CA TRP A 43 16.24 9.26 -25.75
C TRP A 43 15.35 9.74 -26.91
N ASP A 44 15.89 10.31 -27.96
CA ASP A 44 15.10 10.81 -29.09
C ASP A 44 14.41 9.65 -29.79
N THR A 45 15.14 8.60 -30.10
CA THR A 45 14.60 7.37 -30.70
C THR A 45 13.55 6.71 -29.79
N ALA A 46 13.78 6.65 -28.48
CA ALA A 46 12.83 6.04 -27.55
C ALA A 46 11.53 6.85 -27.46
N LEU A 47 11.62 8.18 -27.39
CA LEU A 47 10.47 9.08 -27.32
C LEU A 47 9.67 9.08 -28.63
N ASP A 48 10.34 9.11 -29.78
CA ASP A 48 9.67 9.04 -31.08
C ASP A 48 8.94 7.70 -31.24
N THR A 49 9.58 6.59 -30.88
CA THR A 49 8.95 5.26 -30.91
C THR A 49 7.69 5.22 -30.04
N ALA A 50 7.77 5.78 -28.84
CA ALA A 50 6.63 5.84 -27.93
C ALA A 50 5.50 6.74 -28.46
N ALA A 51 5.86 7.92 -28.99
CA ALA A 51 4.90 8.87 -29.55
C ALA A 51 4.19 8.32 -30.77
N ASP A 52 4.92 7.66 -31.67
CA ASP A 52 4.33 7.04 -32.87
C ASP A 52 3.37 5.90 -32.49
N LYS A 53 3.73 5.09 -31.50
CA LYS A 53 2.85 4.03 -31.02
C LYS A 53 1.59 4.54 -30.35
N LEU A 54 1.69 5.59 -29.55
CA LEU A 54 0.53 6.24 -28.93
C LEU A 54 -0.38 6.87 -29.99
N ARG A 55 0.18 7.49 -31.03
CA ARG A 55 -0.57 8.04 -32.17
C ARG A 55 -1.31 6.95 -32.93
N GLU A 56 -0.62 5.86 -33.28
CA GLU A 56 -1.23 4.70 -33.95
C GLU A 56 -2.44 4.17 -33.16
N ILE A 57 -2.29 4.01 -31.85
CA ILE A 57 -3.36 3.52 -30.98
C ILE A 57 -4.54 4.50 -30.96
N ALA A 58 -4.26 5.80 -30.78
CA ALA A 58 -5.29 6.82 -30.75
C ALA A 58 -6.06 6.93 -32.07
N GLU A 59 -5.37 6.82 -33.22
CA GLU A 59 -6.00 6.83 -34.55
C GLU A 59 -6.87 5.60 -34.78
N LYS A 60 -6.43 4.43 -34.29
CA LYS A 60 -7.12 3.16 -34.52
C LYS A 60 -8.31 2.94 -33.57
N TYR A 61 -8.19 3.31 -32.32
CA TYR A 61 -9.13 2.94 -31.25
C TYR A 61 -9.78 4.14 -30.55
N GLY A 62 -9.38 5.36 -30.88
CA GLY A 62 -9.76 6.59 -30.18
C GLY A 62 -8.77 6.96 -29.08
N PRO A 63 -8.64 8.25 -28.75
CA PRO A 63 -7.69 8.72 -27.74
C PRO A 63 -8.02 8.22 -26.33
N ASP A 64 -9.27 8.02 -26.01
CA ASP A 64 -9.78 7.50 -24.75
C ASP A 64 -9.41 6.03 -24.47
N SER A 65 -8.93 5.30 -25.49
CA SER A 65 -8.36 3.96 -25.35
C SER A 65 -6.99 3.94 -24.65
N ILE A 66 -6.35 5.11 -24.52
CA ILE A 66 -5.06 5.26 -23.82
C ILE A 66 -5.33 5.64 -22.36
N GLY A 67 -5.01 4.74 -21.46
CA GLY A 67 -5.15 4.96 -20.03
C GLY A 67 -3.86 5.49 -19.38
N VAL A 68 -3.97 6.59 -18.63
CA VAL A 68 -2.89 7.12 -17.79
C VAL A 68 -3.16 6.79 -16.34
N ILE A 69 -2.33 5.94 -15.78
CA ILE A 69 -2.36 5.58 -14.36
C ILE A 69 -1.21 6.30 -13.68
N TYR A 70 -1.51 7.17 -12.74
CA TYR A 70 -0.48 7.83 -11.93
C TYR A 70 -0.64 7.46 -10.46
N GLN A 71 0.49 7.19 -9.82
CA GLN A 71 0.49 6.88 -8.40
C GLN A 71 0.55 8.14 -7.54
N VAL A 72 -0.03 8.03 -6.37
CA VAL A 72 -0.05 9.10 -5.38
C VAL A 72 1.29 9.25 -4.69
N GLN A 73 1.95 8.14 -4.43
CA GLN A 73 3.20 8.08 -3.67
C GLN A 73 4.42 8.11 -4.59
N GLY A 74 5.47 8.78 -4.14
CA GLY A 74 6.79 8.74 -4.79
C GLY A 74 6.96 9.62 -6.02
N THR A 75 5.92 10.26 -6.53
CA THR A 75 6.01 11.21 -7.65
C THR A 75 5.75 12.64 -7.18
N GLY A 76 6.61 13.57 -7.61
CA GLY A 76 6.42 14.99 -7.32
C GLY A 76 5.21 15.58 -8.06
N HIS A 77 4.72 16.72 -7.58
CA HIS A 77 3.57 17.39 -8.20
C HIS A 77 3.79 17.80 -9.66
N ILE A 78 5.04 18.10 -10.06
CA ILE A 78 5.39 18.42 -11.44
C ILE A 78 5.18 17.21 -12.35
N GLN A 79 5.60 16.03 -11.93
CA GLN A 79 5.44 14.79 -12.69
C GLN A 79 3.96 14.41 -12.85
N LYS A 80 3.19 14.49 -11.76
CA LYS A 80 1.73 14.26 -11.81
C LYS A 80 1.04 15.27 -12.71
N GLY A 81 1.35 16.55 -12.54
CA GLY A 81 0.80 17.61 -13.36
C GLY A 81 1.13 17.46 -14.85
N ALA A 82 2.33 17.00 -15.18
CA ALA A 82 2.72 16.72 -16.57
C ALA A 82 1.89 15.58 -17.17
N LEU A 83 1.69 14.48 -16.44
CA LEU A 83 0.87 13.36 -16.91
C LEU A 83 -0.60 13.75 -17.13
N VAL A 84 -1.19 14.46 -16.16
CA VAL A 84 -2.57 14.98 -16.28
C VAL A 84 -2.70 15.96 -17.44
N ARG A 85 -1.71 16.85 -17.62
CA ARG A 85 -1.69 17.80 -18.72
C ARG A 85 -1.64 17.10 -20.09
N ILE A 86 -0.76 16.10 -20.25
CA ILE A 86 -0.68 15.31 -21.48
C ILE A 86 -2.02 14.61 -21.74
N ALA A 87 -2.55 13.90 -20.76
CA ALA A 87 -3.81 13.20 -20.89
C ALA A 87 -4.97 14.12 -21.32
N ASN A 88 -5.12 15.27 -20.66
CA ASN A 88 -6.14 16.26 -21.01
C ASN A 88 -5.93 16.88 -22.40
N THR A 89 -4.66 17.09 -22.79
CA THR A 89 -4.35 17.67 -24.11
C THR A 89 -4.73 16.75 -25.25
N PHE A 90 -4.54 15.44 -25.06
CA PHE A 90 -4.76 14.44 -26.10
C PHE A 90 -6.07 13.65 -25.94
N GLY A 91 -6.86 13.92 -24.90
CA GLY A 91 -8.13 13.23 -24.64
C GLY A 91 -7.97 11.80 -24.13
N TRP A 92 -6.90 11.51 -23.41
CA TRP A 92 -6.65 10.20 -22.83
C TRP A 92 -7.46 10.00 -21.54
N SER A 93 -7.75 8.74 -21.21
CA SER A 93 -8.42 8.37 -19.97
C SER A 93 -7.48 8.49 -18.78
N ILE A 94 -7.90 9.21 -17.74
CA ILE A 94 -7.13 9.35 -16.50
C ILE A 94 -7.73 8.42 -15.45
N ILE A 95 -6.87 7.57 -14.87
CA ILE A 95 -7.22 6.69 -13.76
C ILE A 95 -6.44 7.18 -12.56
N GLY A 96 -7.14 7.71 -11.57
CA GLY A 96 -6.54 8.25 -10.35
C GLY A 96 -5.93 7.16 -9.48
N GLY A 97 -4.77 7.46 -8.86
CA GLY A 97 -4.08 6.48 -8.03
C GLY A 97 -4.83 6.15 -6.73
N TYR A 98 -5.60 7.08 -6.21
CA TYR A 98 -6.39 6.88 -4.98
C TYR A 98 -7.54 5.89 -5.19
N GLU A 99 -8.21 5.97 -6.33
CA GLU A 99 -9.32 5.09 -6.67
C GLU A 99 -8.86 3.65 -6.92
N LEU A 100 -7.60 3.46 -7.35
CA LEU A 100 -7.04 2.13 -7.57
C LEU A 100 -6.53 1.48 -6.30
N ASN A 101 -5.88 2.26 -5.44
CA ASN A 101 -5.24 1.70 -4.27
C ASN A 101 -6.21 1.49 -3.10
N GLY A 102 -7.17 2.41 -2.92
CA GLY A 102 -8.12 2.35 -1.81
C GLY A 102 -7.45 2.32 -0.43
N ASP A 103 -6.17 2.75 -0.35
CA ASP A 103 -5.34 2.64 0.84
C ASP A 103 -5.52 3.80 1.83
N LEU A 104 -6.30 4.80 1.44
CA LEU A 104 -6.71 5.83 2.38
C LEU A 104 -7.94 5.35 3.16
N PRO A 105 -7.87 5.34 4.48
CA PRO A 105 -8.93 4.79 5.31
C PRO A 105 -10.13 5.76 5.36
N MET A 106 -10.96 5.74 4.34
CA MET A 106 -12.13 6.63 4.22
C MET A 106 -13.15 6.43 5.32
N PHE A 107 -13.19 5.24 5.91
CA PHE A 107 -14.06 4.94 7.05
C PHE A 107 -13.67 5.66 8.34
N TRP A 108 -12.40 6.08 8.50
CA TRP A 108 -11.97 6.83 9.68
C TRP A 108 -12.68 8.18 9.83
N PRO A 109 -12.75 9.04 8.79
CA PRO A 109 -13.53 10.28 8.88
C PRO A 109 -15.00 10.05 9.16
N GLU A 110 -15.59 8.98 8.63
CA GLU A 110 -16.98 8.66 8.83
C GLU A 110 -17.28 8.24 10.27
N THR A 111 -16.38 7.48 10.89
CA THR A 111 -16.57 6.93 12.24
C THR A 111 -16.04 7.85 13.35
N PHE A 112 -14.87 8.44 13.15
CA PHE A 112 -14.14 9.19 14.17
C PHE A 112 -14.01 10.69 13.88
N GLY A 113 -14.43 11.16 12.70
CA GLY A 113 -14.34 12.57 12.31
C GLY A 113 -12.95 13.03 11.84
N CYS A 114 -11.95 12.15 11.79
CA CYS A 114 -10.60 12.46 11.34
C CYS A 114 -10.04 11.37 10.43
N GLN A 115 -9.17 11.75 9.50
CA GLN A 115 -8.66 10.83 8.48
C GLN A 115 -7.56 9.89 9.00
N SER A 116 -6.86 10.26 10.04
CA SER A 116 -5.70 9.53 10.56
C SER A 116 -5.83 9.35 12.06
N GLU A 117 -6.12 8.15 12.49
CA GLU A 117 -6.11 7.69 13.87
C GLU A 117 -5.08 6.57 14.06
N GLU A 118 -4.03 6.58 13.24
CA GLU A 118 -2.98 5.58 13.31
C GLU A 118 -2.14 5.80 14.56
N LEU A 119 -2.03 4.75 15.36
CA LEU A 119 -1.12 4.71 16.49
C LEU A 119 0.33 4.59 15.97
N GLU A 120 1.25 5.17 16.73
CA GLU A 120 2.67 4.95 16.49
C GLU A 120 3.03 3.48 16.64
N SER A 121 3.97 2.99 15.83
CA SER A 121 4.34 1.56 15.81
C SER A 121 4.78 1.01 17.17
N TYR A 122 5.38 1.84 18.02
CA TYR A 122 5.78 1.41 19.37
C TYR A 122 4.57 1.05 20.28
N CYS A 123 3.38 1.56 19.97
CA CYS A 123 2.17 1.18 20.71
C CYS A 123 1.78 -0.29 20.50
N TRP A 124 2.32 -0.95 19.46
CA TRP A 124 2.08 -2.38 19.23
C TRP A 124 2.67 -3.24 20.35
N GLU A 125 3.74 -2.77 21.00
CA GLU A 125 4.40 -3.47 22.10
C GLU A 125 3.47 -3.74 23.29
N ASP A 126 2.55 -2.82 23.58
CA ASP A 126 1.60 -2.91 24.66
C ASP A 126 0.32 -3.69 24.28
N SER A 127 0.18 -4.10 23.05
CA SER A 127 -1.01 -4.77 22.54
C SER A 127 -1.09 -6.21 23.05
N LYS A 128 -2.22 -6.59 23.65
CA LYS A 128 -2.49 -7.98 24.07
C LYS A 128 -2.89 -8.88 22.92
N LEU A 129 -3.49 -8.31 21.90
CA LEU A 129 -3.91 -9.00 20.68
C LEU A 129 -3.71 -8.09 19.47
N THR A 130 -2.92 -8.54 18.52
CA THR A 130 -2.72 -7.85 17.24
C THR A 130 -3.19 -8.74 16.10
N LEU A 131 -4.12 -8.24 15.31
CA LEU A 131 -4.60 -8.88 14.10
C LEU A 131 -3.93 -8.21 12.89
N VAL A 132 -3.20 -8.97 12.09
CA VAL A 132 -2.48 -8.48 10.91
C VAL A 132 -3.14 -9.04 9.66
N PHE A 133 -3.68 -8.16 8.82
CA PHE A 133 -4.35 -8.54 7.58
C PHE A 133 -3.51 -8.16 6.37
N GLY A 134 -3.13 -9.14 5.54
CA GLY A 134 -2.48 -8.95 4.24
C GLY A 134 -1.18 -8.15 4.23
N SER A 135 -0.57 -7.91 5.39
CA SER A 135 0.61 -7.06 5.51
C SER A 135 1.84 -7.85 5.93
N ASN A 136 2.78 -8.04 5.01
CA ASN A 136 4.05 -8.70 5.33
C ASN A 136 5.01 -7.77 6.10
N VAL A 137 4.65 -7.46 7.35
CA VAL A 137 5.31 -6.47 8.22
C VAL A 137 6.82 -6.72 8.34
N MET A 138 7.24 -7.98 8.47
CA MET A 138 8.66 -8.35 8.59
C MET A 138 9.50 -7.94 7.38
N VAL A 139 8.88 -7.71 6.22
CA VAL A 139 9.54 -7.29 4.98
C VAL A 139 9.22 -5.85 4.62
N THR A 140 7.98 -5.42 4.79
CA THR A 140 7.54 -4.09 4.33
C THR A 140 7.75 -3.00 5.35
N ARG A 141 7.75 -3.34 6.65
CA ARG A 141 7.94 -2.43 7.79
C ARG A 141 9.05 -2.90 8.72
N MET A 142 10.18 -3.34 8.16
CA MET A 142 11.31 -3.88 8.92
C MET A 142 11.73 -3.04 10.13
N PRO A 143 11.79 -1.70 10.08
CA PRO A 143 12.16 -0.90 11.25
C PRO A 143 11.19 -1.06 12.43
N ASP A 144 9.92 -1.34 12.16
CA ASP A 144 8.86 -1.40 13.18
C ASP A 144 8.52 -2.84 13.60
N ALA A 145 8.93 -3.82 12.81
CA ALA A 145 8.56 -5.23 13.00
C ALA A 145 8.91 -5.78 14.39
N HIS A 146 9.96 -5.25 15.03
CA HIS A 146 10.38 -5.69 16.35
C HIS A 146 9.35 -5.37 17.45
N PHE A 147 8.49 -4.35 17.30
CA PHE A 147 7.45 -4.06 18.26
C PHE A 147 6.40 -5.17 18.35
N LEU A 148 6.11 -5.87 17.23
CA LEU A 148 5.27 -7.07 17.28
C LEU A 148 5.93 -8.20 18.06
N THR A 149 7.25 -8.37 17.91
CA THR A 149 8.01 -9.36 18.68
C THR A 149 8.00 -9.03 20.17
N TYR A 150 8.19 -7.77 20.52
CA TYR A 150 8.12 -7.32 21.93
C TYR A 150 6.72 -7.53 22.52
N SER A 151 5.66 -7.25 21.75
CA SER A 151 4.30 -7.60 22.19
C SER A 151 4.18 -9.08 22.57
N GLN A 152 4.72 -9.98 21.73
CA GLN A 152 4.69 -11.42 22.00
C GLN A 152 5.52 -11.80 23.23
N GLU A 153 6.70 -11.21 23.40
CA GLU A 153 7.57 -11.40 24.58
C GLU A 153 6.88 -10.92 25.88
N ASN A 154 6.06 -9.86 25.77
CA ASN A 154 5.24 -9.32 26.87
C ASN A 154 3.92 -10.09 27.08
N GLY A 155 3.73 -11.21 26.38
CA GLY A 155 2.55 -12.07 26.51
C GLY A 155 1.37 -11.72 25.61
N GLY A 156 1.56 -10.78 24.67
CA GLY A 156 0.60 -10.49 23.62
C GLY A 156 0.53 -11.60 22.57
N LYS A 157 -0.56 -11.65 21.83
CA LYS A 157 -0.78 -12.61 20.74
C LYS A 157 -0.88 -11.89 19.39
N VAL A 158 -0.13 -12.37 18.39
CA VAL A 158 -0.20 -11.89 17.02
C VAL A 158 -0.85 -12.98 16.17
N ILE A 159 -1.97 -12.65 15.50
CA ILE A 159 -2.65 -13.52 14.54
C ILE A 159 -2.52 -12.88 13.15
N TYR A 160 -2.04 -13.66 12.21
CA TYR A 160 -1.76 -13.23 10.85
C TYR A 160 -2.73 -13.84 9.84
N PHE A 161 -3.46 -12.99 9.14
CA PHE A 161 -4.44 -13.34 8.12
C PHE A 161 -3.86 -13.02 6.74
N ASP A 162 -3.53 -14.04 5.96
CA ASP A 162 -2.96 -13.87 4.62
C ASP A 162 -3.16 -15.15 3.80
N PRO A 163 -3.44 -15.05 2.49
CA PRO A 163 -3.48 -16.22 1.63
C PRO A 163 -2.13 -16.94 1.52
N ASN A 164 -1.02 -16.20 1.75
CA ASN A 164 0.35 -16.71 1.67
C ASN A 164 0.98 -16.88 3.05
N TYR A 165 1.73 -17.97 3.23
CA TYR A 165 2.59 -18.16 4.39
C TYR A 165 3.90 -17.38 4.20
N SER A 166 3.92 -16.14 4.69
CA SER A 166 5.04 -15.21 4.55
C SER A 166 5.99 -15.24 5.76
N ALA A 167 7.09 -14.49 5.70
CA ALA A 167 7.97 -14.27 6.85
C ALA A 167 7.24 -13.69 8.07
N SER A 168 6.19 -12.92 7.86
CA SER A 168 5.34 -12.41 8.96
C SER A 168 4.45 -13.51 9.54
N ALA A 169 3.91 -14.39 8.69
CA ALA A 169 3.15 -15.55 9.15
C ALA A 169 4.01 -16.50 10.01
N GLU A 170 5.28 -16.70 9.62
CA GLU A 170 6.23 -17.53 10.38
C GLU A 170 6.49 -17.01 11.80
N LYS A 171 6.49 -15.68 11.98
CA LYS A 171 6.74 -15.02 13.27
C LYS A 171 5.49 -14.81 14.12
N ALA A 172 4.31 -14.96 13.54
CA ALA A 172 3.06 -14.83 14.26
C ALA A 172 2.81 -16.04 15.19
N ASN A 173 2.00 -15.84 16.24
CA ASN A 173 1.54 -16.95 17.09
C ASN A 173 0.59 -17.89 16.33
N GLU A 174 -0.16 -17.32 15.37
CA GLU A 174 -1.10 -18.09 14.57
C GLU A 174 -1.19 -17.48 13.16
N TRP A 175 -1.21 -18.34 12.16
CA TRP A 175 -1.52 -17.97 10.79
C TRP A 175 -2.86 -18.55 10.38
N VAL A 176 -3.75 -17.68 9.95
CA VAL A 176 -5.06 -18.03 9.43
C VAL A 176 -5.05 -17.79 7.93
N ARG A 177 -5.14 -18.87 7.15
CA ARG A 177 -5.25 -18.75 5.70
C ARG A 177 -6.62 -18.20 5.34
N ILE A 178 -6.63 -16.99 4.77
CA ILE A 178 -7.84 -16.34 4.30
C ILE A 178 -7.87 -16.35 2.77
N ALA A 179 -9.06 -16.49 2.18
CA ALA A 179 -9.18 -16.34 0.74
C ALA A 179 -8.99 -14.86 0.35
N PRO A 180 -8.35 -14.56 -0.79
CA PRO A 180 -8.31 -13.19 -1.30
C PRO A 180 -9.71 -12.58 -1.33
N ASP A 181 -9.82 -11.28 -0.98
CA ASP A 181 -11.07 -10.52 -0.95
C ASP A 181 -12.11 -10.98 0.09
N SER A 182 -11.71 -11.79 1.08
CA SER A 182 -12.63 -12.22 2.15
C SER A 182 -12.42 -11.52 3.50
N ASP A 183 -11.48 -10.56 3.57
CA ASP A 183 -11.17 -9.79 4.79
C ASP A 183 -12.39 -9.07 5.35
N GLY A 184 -13.17 -8.43 4.47
CA GLY A 184 -14.39 -7.73 4.84
C GLY A 184 -15.45 -8.66 5.44
N ALA A 185 -15.63 -9.86 4.87
CA ALA A 185 -16.58 -10.85 5.39
C ALA A 185 -16.16 -11.34 6.78
N PHE A 186 -14.84 -11.56 6.98
CA PHE A 186 -14.29 -11.94 8.27
C PHE A 186 -14.49 -10.82 9.32
N ALA A 187 -14.17 -9.56 8.96
CA ALA A 187 -14.35 -8.42 9.84
C ALA A 187 -15.83 -8.23 10.26
N LEU A 188 -16.76 -8.39 9.32
CA LEU A 188 -18.19 -8.32 9.61
C LEU A 188 -18.66 -9.46 10.53
N ALA A 189 -18.10 -10.67 10.37
CA ALA A 189 -18.39 -11.79 11.26
C ALA A 189 -17.89 -11.52 12.68
N MET A 190 -16.69 -10.94 12.84
CA MET A 190 -16.20 -10.51 14.15
C MET A 190 -17.09 -9.43 14.77
N ALA A 191 -17.45 -8.40 13.98
CA ALA A 191 -18.31 -7.33 14.46
C ALA A 191 -19.69 -7.88 14.91
N LYS A 192 -20.25 -8.80 14.13
CA LYS A 192 -21.50 -9.48 14.51
C LYS A 192 -21.38 -10.18 15.87
N THR A 193 -20.33 -10.96 16.07
CA THR A 193 -20.10 -11.65 17.35
C THR A 193 -19.96 -10.66 18.51
N ILE A 194 -19.19 -9.59 18.32
CA ILE A 194 -19.00 -8.53 19.33
C ILE A 194 -20.33 -7.90 19.73
N ILE A 195 -21.22 -7.65 18.75
CA ILE A 195 -22.53 -7.05 18.99
C ILE A 195 -23.47 -8.06 19.64
N ASP A 196 -23.59 -9.27 19.09
CA ASP A 196 -24.53 -10.29 19.59
C ASP A 196 -24.20 -10.71 21.05
N GLU A 197 -22.94 -10.68 21.43
CA GLU A 197 -22.47 -11.07 22.76
C GLU A 197 -22.24 -9.87 23.71
N ASP A 198 -22.58 -8.64 23.29
CA ASP A 198 -22.46 -7.40 24.09
C ASP A 198 -21.01 -7.12 24.55
N LEU A 199 -20.01 -7.48 23.72
CA LEU A 199 -18.57 -7.40 24.04
C LEU A 199 -17.94 -6.04 23.76
N TYR A 200 -18.67 -5.09 23.20
CA TYR A 200 -18.17 -3.78 22.82
C TYR A 200 -18.08 -2.83 24.03
N ASP A 201 -17.12 -1.90 23.99
CA ASP A 201 -17.01 -0.82 24.98
C ASP A 201 -18.04 0.27 24.72
N LYS A 202 -19.14 0.24 25.48
CA LYS A 202 -20.26 1.20 25.36
C LYS A 202 -19.81 2.64 25.59
N HIS A 203 -18.90 2.86 26.53
CA HIS A 203 -18.42 4.21 26.82
C HIS A 203 -17.61 4.77 25.67
N PHE A 204 -16.69 3.97 25.13
CA PHE A 204 -15.89 4.36 23.97
C PHE A 204 -16.77 4.66 22.76
N MET A 205 -17.69 3.75 22.45
CA MET A 205 -18.61 3.90 21.31
C MET A 205 -19.43 5.20 21.40
N GLN A 206 -19.96 5.50 22.58
CA GLN A 206 -20.78 6.70 22.78
C GLN A 206 -19.99 8.00 22.80
N THR A 207 -18.72 7.96 23.22
CA THR A 207 -17.92 9.16 23.44
C THR A 207 -17.11 9.55 22.20
N TYR A 208 -16.59 8.57 21.47
CA TYR A 208 -15.58 8.78 20.43
C TYR A 208 -16.01 8.37 19.02
N THR A 209 -17.20 7.81 18.85
CA THR A 209 -17.68 7.36 17.55
C THR A 209 -19.09 7.87 17.24
N ASP A 210 -19.49 7.81 16.00
CA ASP A 210 -20.86 8.09 15.55
C ASP A 210 -21.77 6.85 15.59
N SER A 211 -21.23 5.68 15.89
CA SER A 211 -21.93 4.39 15.83
C SER A 211 -23.26 4.37 16.61
N PRO A 212 -23.40 5.01 17.80
CA PRO A 212 -24.68 5.09 18.50
C PRO A 212 -25.75 5.92 17.79
N LEU A 213 -25.37 6.72 16.82
CA LEU A 213 -26.29 7.61 16.08
C LEU A 213 -26.93 6.92 14.85
N LEU A 214 -26.47 5.74 14.50
CA LEU A 214 -26.89 4.99 13.32
C LEU A 214 -27.98 3.93 13.64
N ILE A 215 -28.61 4.01 14.79
CA ILE A 215 -29.69 3.09 15.23
C ILE A 215 -31.04 3.74 15.03
#